data_1a09677e5dcc83ed28c902075209ddac
#
_entry.id   1a09677e5dcc83ed28c902075209ddac
#
_cell.length_a   1.000
_cell.length_b   1.000
_cell.length_c   1.000
_cell.angle_alpha   90.00
_cell.angle_beta   90.00
_cell.angle_gamma   90.00
#
_symmetry.space_group_name_H-M   'P 1'
#
loop_
_entity.id
_entity.type
_entity.pdbx_description
1 polymer ?
#
loop_
_entity_poly.entity_id
_entity_poly.type
_entity_poly.pdbx_seq_one_letter_code
_entity_poly.pdbx_strand_id
1 'polypeptide(L)'
;ATGRSDYPNQVNNVLCFPYIFRGALDCGATKITEEMKMACVRQIADLTKSEISDEVAAAYAGQELVFGPDYIIPKAFDTRLILKIAPAVAQAAADSGVATRPITDMEAYKESLGRFVYQTGILMRPIFNAAKALPDDRKRVAFADGEDERALRAAQMAIDDHLAVPILIGRPAVIAARIEKAGLRMRLGVDVQNTNPEDDPRFRQYWEHYHKLMARNGATPEVAKAAVRRSNTIIGSLMVSLGDADALICGLVGSYNTHLERIDAILGKQPGVSNYAAVNALMTERGP
;
A
#
# COMPACT_ATOMS: atom_id res chain seq x y z
N ALA A 1 14.08 3.08 -19.30
CA ALA A 1 13.83 2.76 -17.89
C ALA A 1 14.09 3.99 -17.04
N THR A 2 13.28 4.21 -16.03
CA THR A 2 13.34 5.35 -15.11
C THR A 2 12.73 4.97 -13.76
N GLY A 3 13.05 5.70 -12.67
CA GLY A 3 12.42 5.52 -11.36
C GLY A 3 10.97 6.04 -11.30
N ARG A 4 10.48 6.70 -12.33
CA ARG A 4 9.11 7.24 -12.39
C ARG A 4 8.11 6.14 -12.67
N SER A 5 6.97 6.18 -11.96
CA SER A 5 5.88 5.21 -12.12
C SER A 5 4.95 5.49 -13.31
N ASP A 6 5.02 6.70 -13.87
CA ASP A 6 4.22 7.16 -15.01
C ASP A 6 4.83 6.82 -16.38
N TYR A 7 5.96 6.09 -16.39
CA TYR A 7 6.61 5.58 -17.60
C TYR A 7 6.71 4.05 -17.56
N PRO A 8 6.73 3.40 -18.72
CA PRO A 8 7.04 1.97 -18.77
C PRO A 8 8.45 1.70 -18.24
N ASN A 9 8.69 0.47 -17.80
CA ASN A 9 9.99 0.02 -17.28
C ASN A 9 10.47 0.82 -16.05
N GLN A 10 9.61 0.95 -15.06
CA GLN A 10 9.96 1.56 -13.78
C GLN A 10 11.07 0.78 -13.09
N VAL A 11 12.18 1.44 -12.77
CA VAL A 11 13.20 0.93 -11.87
C VAL A 11 12.76 1.22 -10.43
N ASN A 12 12.37 0.17 -9.72
CA ASN A 12 11.89 0.26 -8.35
C ASN A 12 12.73 -0.62 -7.43
N ASN A 13 13.14 -0.10 -6.29
CA ASN A 13 13.93 -0.85 -5.30
C ASN A 13 13.23 -2.13 -4.84
N VAL A 14 11.89 -2.18 -4.83
CA VAL A 14 11.10 -3.35 -4.43
C VAL A 14 11.34 -4.57 -5.33
N LEU A 15 11.84 -4.39 -6.54
CA LEU A 15 12.20 -5.50 -7.43
C LEU A 15 13.39 -6.33 -6.91
N CYS A 16 14.26 -5.72 -6.14
CA CYS A 16 15.48 -6.32 -5.63
C CYS A 16 15.48 -6.41 -4.10
N PHE A 17 15.20 -5.32 -3.43
CA PHE A 17 15.44 -5.10 -2.01
C PHE A 17 14.89 -6.21 -1.10
N PRO A 18 13.62 -6.65 -1.15
CA PRO A 18 13.17 -7.70 -0.22
C PRO A 18 13.85 -9.03 -0.50
N TYR A 19 14.08 -9.35 -1.75
CA TYR A 19 14.45 -10.71 -2.20
C TYR A 19 15.95 -10.99 -2.12
N ILE A 20 16.80 -9.97 -2.34
CA ILE A 20 18.25 -10.10 -2.15
C ILE A 20 18.57 -10.34 -0.66
N PHE A 21 17.87 -9.65 0.25
CA PHE A 21 18.05 -9.88 1.68
C PHE A 21 17.45 -11.20 2.12
N ARG A 22 16.32 -11.62 1.55
CA ARG A 22 15.74 -12.95 1.81
C ARG A 22 16.75 -14.05 1.49
N GLY A 23 17.30 -14.06 0.28
CA GLY A 23 18.29 -15.06 -0.09
C GLY A 23 19.56 -15.01 0.76
N ALA A 24 20.07 -13.81 1.05
CA ALA A 24 21.26 -13.62 1.88
C ALA A 24 21.05 -14.10 3.33
N LEU A 25 19.93 -13.75 3.95
CA LEU A 25 19.62 -14.10 5.34
C LEU A 25 19.34 -15.60 5.50
N ASP A 26 18.63 -16.21 4.56
CA ASP A 26 18.29 -17.63 4.61
C ASP A 26 19.54 -18.52 4.55
N CYS A 27 20.54 -18.17 3.74
CA CYS A 27 21.83 -18.88 3.68
C CYS A 27 22.87 -18.37 4.69
N GLY A 28 22.53 -17.37 5.53
CA GLY A 28 23.43 -16.80 6.51
C GLY A 28 24.64 -16.11 5.88
N ALA A 29 24.47 -15.37 4.79
CA ALA A 29 25.55 -14.65 4.14
C ALA A 29 26.10 -13.56 5.07
N THR A 30 27.44 -13.49 5.15
CA THR A 30 28.13 -12.53 6.02
C THR A 30 28.24 -11.13 5.40
N LYS A 31 28.03 -11.03 4.10
CA LYS A 31 28.03 -9.77 3.33
C LYS A 31 27.28 -9.97 2.01
N ILE A 32 26.85 -8.89 1.37
CA ILE A 32 26.31 -8.89 0.01
C ILE A 32 27.48 -8.66 -0.96
N THR A 33 27.78 -9.67 -1.79
CA THR A 33 28.84 -9.60 -2.80
C THR A 33 28.35 -9.06 -4.14
N GLU A 34 29.26 -8.72 -5.05
CA GLU A 34 28.89 -8.29 -6.40
C GLU A 34 28.25 -9.44 -7.18
N GLU A 35 28.68 -10.68 -6.96
CA GLU A 35 28.09 -11.87 -7.58
C GLU A 35 26.63 -12.04 -7.17
N MET A 36 26.28 -11.79 -5.90
CA MET A 36 24.91 -11.83 -5.40
C MET A 36 24.04 -10.73 -6.04
N LYS A 37 24.59 -9.51 -6.19
CA LYS A 37 23.91 -8.41 -6.90
C LYS A 37 23.68 -8.76 -8.37
N MET A 38 24.69 -9.30 -9.03
CA MET A 38 24.59 -9.74 -10.43
C MET A 38 23.61 -10.90 -10.62
N ALA A 39 23.53 -11.83 -9.69
CA ALA A 39 22.52 -12.88 -9.69
C ALA A 39 21.11 -12.30 -9.62
N CYS A 40 20.88 -11.31 -8.74
CA CYS A 40 19.63 -10.60 -8.66
C CYS A 40 19.25 -9.90 -9.98
N VAL A 41 20.18 -9.14 -10.57
CA VAL A 41 19.96 -8.42 -11.85
C VAL A 41 19.60 -9.38 -12.98
N ARG A 42 20.30 -10.52 -13.09
CA ARG A 42 20.01 -11.54 -14.11
C ARG A 42 18.63 -12.12 -13.96
N GLN A 43 18.22 -12.47 -12.73
CA GLN A 43 16.88 -13.00 -12.48
C GLN A 43 15.76 -11.99 -12.78
N ILE A 44 15.96 -10.72 -12.48
CA ILE A 44 15.03 -9.64 -12.85
C ILE A 44 14.89 -9.57 -14.38
N ALA A 45 16.00 -9.61 -15.11
CA ALA A 45 16.00 -9.54 -16.57
C ALA A 45 15.35 -10.79 -17.22
N ASP A 46 15.64 -11.98 -16.70
CA ASP A 46 15.13 -13.24 -17.24
C ASP A 46 13.62 -13.40 -16.96
N LEU A 47 13.13 -12.83 -15.85
CA LEU A 47 11.72 -12.92 -15.47
C LEU A 47 10.79 -12.26 -16.51
N THR A 48 11.23 -11.19 -17.15
CA THR A 48 10.45 -10.51 -18.20
C THR A 48 10.29 -11.32 -19.48
N LYS A 49 11.18 -12.29 -19.69
CA LYS A 49 11.17 -13.20 -20.84
C LYS A 49 10.40 -14.49 -20.58
N SER A 50 10.07 -14.77 -19.32
CA SER A 50 9.31 -15.97 -18.94
C SER A 50 7.81 -15.74 -19.09
N GLU A 51 7.07 -16.82 -19.30
CA GLU A 51 5.61 -16.78 -19.34
C GLU A 51 5.05 -16.13 -18.06
N ILE A 52 4.02 -15.29 -18.25
CA ILE A 52 3.36 -14.57 -17.18
C ILE A 52 2.32 -15.50 -16.56
N SER A 53 2.33 -15.63 -15.23
CA SER A 53 1.27 -16.37 -14.55
C SER A 53 -0.06 -15.63 -14.62
N ASP A 54 -1.18 -16.38 -14.60
CA ASP A 54 -2.53 -15.80 -14.57
C ASP A 54 -2.75 -14.82 -13.41
N GLU A 55 -2.05 -15.03 -12.29
CA GLU A 55 -2.10 -14.15 -11.11
C GLU A 55 -1.46 -12.78 -11.39
N VAL A 56 -0.32 -12.77 -12.08
CA VAL A 56 0.35 -11.52 -12.48
C VAL A 56 -0.46 -10.82 -13.57
N ALA A 57 -1.01 -11.57 -14.53
CA ALA A 57 -1.88 -11.03 -15.56
C ALA A 57 -3.16 -10.40 -14.95
N ALA A 58 -3.75 -11.04 -13.94
CA ALA A 58 -4.92 -10.51 -13.23
C ALA A 58 -4.60 -9.27 -12.40
N ALA A 59 -3.42 -9.22 -11.74
CA ALA A 59 -2.98 -8.07 -10.95
C ALA A 59 -2.72 -6.82 -11.80
N TYR A 60 -2.41 -7.00 -13.08
CA TYR A 60 -2.13 -5.92 -14.04
C TYR A 60 -3.09 -5.96 -15.25
N ALA A 61 -4.36 -6.30 -15.00
CA ALA A 61 -5.40 -6.41 -16.02
C ALA A 61 -5.45 -5.15 -16.91
N GLY A 62 -5.40 -5.36 -18.23
CA GLY A 62 -5.41 -4.28 -19.24
C GLY A 62 -4.03 -3.77 -19.67
N GLN A 63 -2.93 -4.37 -19.16
CA GLN A 63 -1.58 -4.10 -19.67
C GLN A 63 -1.06 -5.32 -20.44
N GLU A 64 -0.54 -5.11 -21.63
CA GLU A 64 0.23 -6.15 -22.35
C GLU A 64 1.60 -6.31 -21.68
N LEU A 65 1.79 -7.40 -20.95
CA LEU A 65 3.05 -7.73 -20.29
C LEU A 65 3.86 -8.69 -21.16
N VAL A 66 4.15 -8.28 -22.40
CA VAL A 66 4.97 -9.05 -23.35
C VAL A 66 6.37 -8.42 -23.43
N PHE A 67 7.41 -9.25 -23.37
CA PHE A 67 8.78 -8.74 -23.48
C PHE A 67 8.95 -7.88 -24.73
N GLY A 68 9.36 -6.64 -24.51
CA GLY A 68 9.50 -5.64 -25.55
C GLY A 68 9.91 -4.28 -24.99
N PRO A 69 9.91 -3.21 -25.80
CA PRO A 69 10.36 -1.87 -25.39
C PRO A 69 9.66 -1.35 -24.13
N ASP A 70 8.40 -1.72 -23.91
CA ASP A 70 7.59 -1.28 -22.78
C ASP A 70 7.57 -2.26 -21.59
N TYR A 71 8.18 -3.44 -21.72
CA TYR A 71 8.27 -4.45 -20.67
C TYR A 71 9.62 -5.18 -20.69
N ILE A 72 10.68 -4.47 -20.29
CA ILE A 72 12.04 -5.02 -20.07
C ILE A 72 12.40 -5.14 -18.58
N ILE A 73 11.51 -4.68 -17.70
CA ILE A 73 11.62 -4.76 -16.24
C ILE A 73 10.29 -5.31 -15.70
N PRO A 74 10.29 -6.35 -14.83
CA PRO A 74 9.06 -6.89 -14.28
C PRO A 74 8.35 -5.87 -13.39
N LYS A 75 7.08 -6.08 -13.15
CA LYS A 75 6.28 -5.22 -12.30
C LYS A 75 6.62 -5.43 -10.82
N ALA A 76 6.45 -4.38 -10.02
CA ALA A 76 6.84 -4.34 -8.61
C ALA A 76 6.18 -5.41 -7.72
N PHE A 77 4.97 -5.84 -8.07
CA PHE A 77 4.21 -6.87 -7.32
C PHE A 77 4.16 -8.23 -8.03
N ASP A 78 5.14 -8.50 -8.88
CA ASP A 78 5.27 -9.82 -9.49
C ASP A 78 5.69 -10.85 -8.44
N THR A 79 4.77 -11.76 -8.09
CA THR A 79 4.98 -12.79 -7.07
C THR A 79 6.09 -13.78 -7.40
N ARG A 80 6.50 -13.87 -8.68
CA ARG A 80 7.60 -14.70 -9.13
C ARG A 80 8.98 -14.19 -8.73
N LEU A 81 9.11 -12.89 -8.39
CA LEU A 81 10.38 -12.26 -8.01
C LEU A 81 11.07 -13.00 -6.85
N ILE A 82 10.35 -13.28 -5.77
CA ILE A 82 10.92 -13.99 -4.61
C ILE A 82 11.39 -15.40 -4.98
N LEU A 83 10.63 -16.10 -5.84
CA LEU A 83 10.90 -17.49 -6.24
C LEU A 83 12.13 -17.61 -7.15
N LYS A 84 12.51 -16.53 -7.80
CA LYS A 84 13.66 -16.49 -8.72
C LYS A 84 14.88 -15.85 -8.09
N ILE A 85 14.69 -14.69 -7.43
CA ILE A 85 15.81 -13.89 -6.92
C ILE A 85 16.42 -14.53 -5.66
N ALA A 86 15.60 -14.85 -4.65
CA ALA A 86 16.15 -15.35 -3.38
C ALA A 86 16.99 -16.65 -3.55
N PRO A 87 16.56 -17.66 -4.33
CA PRO A 87 17.38 -18.83 -4.60
C PRO A 87 18.69 -18.52 -5.34
N ALA A 88 18.63 -17.66 -6.36
CA ALA A 88 19.82 -17.28 -7.11
C ALA A 88 20.84 -16.52 -6.27
N VAL A 89 20.36 -15.66 -5.38
CA VAL A 89 21.22 -14.93 -4.43
C VAL A 89 21.84 -15.88 -3.39
N ALA A 90 21.05 -16.81 -2.84
CA ALA A 90 21.56 -17.82 -1.91
C ALA A 90 22.63 -18.71 -2.54
N GLN A 91 22.43 -19.13 -3.80
CA GLN A 91 23.41 -19.89 -4.55
C GLN A 91 24.69 -19.07 -4.79
N ALA A 92 24.57 -17.82 -5.24
CA ALA A 92 25.70 -16.93 -5.45
C ALA A 92 26.50 -16.67 -4.15
N ALA A 93 25.80 -16.59 -3.01
CA ALA A 93 26.45 -16.47 -1.70
C ALA A 93 27.25 -17.74 -1.34
N ALA A 94 26.71 -18.91 -1.65
CA ALA A 94 27.42 -20.17 -1.44
C ALA A 94 28.65 -20.26 -2.35
N ASP A 95 28.50 -19.96 -3.65
CA ASP A 95 29.57 -20.02 -4.64
C ASP A 95 30.70 -19.04 -4.33
N SER A 96 30.38 -17.86 -3.77
CA SER A 96 31.37 -16.87 -3.35
C SER A 96 31.92 -17.11 -1.93
N GLY A 97 31.54 -18.20 -1.27
CA GLY A 97 32.08 -18.63 0.03
C GLY A 97 31.66 -17.74 1.21
N VAL A 98 30.62 -16.91 1.06
CA VAL A 98 30.14 -16.01 2.13
C VAL A 98 28.94 -16.56 2.88
N ALA A 99 28.32 -17.66 2.43
CA ALA A 99 27.21 -18.33 3.10
C ALA A 99 27.72 -19.16 4.29
N THR A 100 27.23 -18.88 5.49
CA THR A 100 27.54 -19.69 6.70
C THR A 100 26.63 -20.92 6.82
N ARG A 101 25.52 -20.93 6.14
CA ARG A 101 24.50 -22.00 6.10
C ARG A 101 24.05 -22.23 4.66
N PRO A 102 24.93 -22.76 3.77
CA PRO A 102 24.54 -23.00 2.37
C PRO A 102 23.29 -23.85 2.28
N ILE A 103 22.40 -23.50 1.36
CA ILE A 103 21.17 -24.24 1.11
C ILE A 103 21.53 -25.47 0.28
N THR A 104 21.38 -26.66 0.86
CA THR A 104 21.75 -27.92 0.22
C THR A 104 20.68 -28.48 -0.71
N ASP A 105 19.39 -28.18 -0.41
CA ASP A 105 18.26 -28.58 -1.23
C ASP A 105 17.55 -27.32 -1.76
N MET A 106 17.93 -26.93 -2.96
CA MET A 106 17.42 -25.73 -3.61
C MET A 106 15.95 -25.87 -4.05
N GLU A 107 15.51 -27.08 -4.37
CA GLU A 107 14.11 -27.31 -4.76
C GLU A 107 13.19 -27.23 -3.54
N ALA A 108 13.55 -27.85 -2.41
CA ALA A 108 12.81 -27.69 -1.17
C ALA A 108 12.78 -26.21 -0.70
N TYR A 109 13.87 -25.48 -0.93
CA TYR A 109 13.91 -24.06 -0.63
C TYR A 109 12.93 -23.25 -1.49
N LYS A 110 12.89 -23.48 -2.81
CA LYS A 110 11.92 -22.85 -3.72
C LYS A 110 10.48 -23.18 -3.33
N GLU A 111 10.19 -24.43 -2.96
CA GLU A 111 8.88 -24.81 -2.46
C GLU A 111 8.50 -24.06 -1.18
N SER A 112 9.45 -23.88 -0.25
CA SER A 112 9.22 -23.12 0.99
C SER A 112 8.89 -21.66 0.69
N LEU A 113 9.59 -21.03 -0.26
CA LEU A 113 9.31 -19.69 -0.72
C LEU A 113 7.94 -19.58 -1.41
N GLY A 114 7.57 -20.59 -2.20
CA GLY A 114 6.24 -20.69 -2.81
C GLY A 114 5.13 -20.72 -1.77
N ARG A 115 5.28 -21.54 -0.75
CA ARG A 115 4.32 -21.59 0.39
C ARG A 115 4.21 -20.26 1.11
N PHE A 116 5.32 -19.53 1.29
CA PHE A 116 5.32 -18.20 1.89
C PHE A 116 4.50 -17.18 1.09
N VAL A 117 4.63 -17.16 -0.23
CA VAL A 117 3.85 -16.27 -1.12
C VAL A 117 2.36 -16.59 -1.02
N TYR A 118 2.00 -17.87 -1.05
CA TYR A 118 0.61 -18.30 -0.97
C TYR A 118 -0.02 -18.10 0.42
N GLN A 119 0.75 -18.17 1.51
CA GLN A 119 0.22 -18.03 2.87
C GLN A 119 -0.32 -16.64 3.15
N THR A 120 0.33 -15.58 2.66
CA THR A 120 -0.19 -14.21 2.77
C THR A 120 -1.54 -14.07 2.07
N GLY A 121 -1.68 -14.65 0.87
CA GLY A 121 -2.94 -14.71 0.13
C GLY A 121 -4.02 -15.51 0.88
N ILE A 122 -3.65 -16.63 1.50
CA ILE A 122 -4.58 -17.46 2.29
C ILE A 122 -5.10 -16.69 3.52
N LEU A 123 -4.22 -15.97 4.22
CA LEU A 123 -4.61 -15.15 5.39
C LEU A 123 -5.55 -14.02 5.00
N MET A 124 -5.25 -13.31 3.91
CA MET A 124 -6.04 -12.16 3.47
C MET A 124 -7.33 -12.55 2.74
N ARG A 125 -7.40 -13.74 2.15
CA ARG A 125 -8.56 -14.19 1.37
C ARG A 125 -9.88 -14.16 2.13
N PRO A 126 -9.98 -14.63 3.39
CA PRO A 126 -11.22 -14.51 4.18
C PRO A 126 -11.63 -13.06 4.39
N ILE A 127 -10.67 -12.15 4.62
CA ILE A 127 -10.90 -10.71 4.85
C ILE A 127 -11.44 -10.07 3.57
N PHE A 128 -10.81 -10.32 2.42
CA PHE A 128 -11.28 -9.83 1.13
C PHE A 128 -12.67 -10.39 0.78
N ASN A 129 -12.89 -11.69 1.00
CA ASN A 129 -14.19 -12.31 0.76
C ASN A 129 -15.28 -11.73 1.66
N ALA A 130 -14.98 -11.47 2.93
CA ALA A 130 -15.92 -10.83 3.86
C ALA A 130 -16.25 -9.39 3.40
N ALA A 131 -15.26 -8.61 2.95
CA ALA A 131 -15.49 -7.28 2.40
C ALA A 131 -16.33 -7.32 1.12
N LYS A 132 -16.05 -8.26 0.21
CA LYS A 132 -16.79 -8.44 -1.05
C LYS A 132 -18.24 -8.93 -0.85
N ALA A 133 -18.50 -9.64 0.23
CA ALA A 133 -19.84 -10.17 0.56
C ALA A 133 -20.83 -9.11 1.09
N LEU A 134 -20.40 -7.87 1.26
CA LEU A 134 -21.22 -6.75 1.74
C LEU A 134 -21.57 -5.76 0.59
N PRO A 135 -22.37 -6.15 -0.43
CA PRO A 135 -22.57 -5.33 -1.62
C PRO A 135 -23.30 -4.01 -1.33
N ASP A 136 -24.27 -4.02 -0.42
CA ASP A 136 -25.12 -2.87 -0.09
C ASP A 136 -24.59 -2.07 1.13
N ASP A 137 -23.78 -2.70 1.97
CA ASP A 137 -23.17 -2.13 3.20
C ASP A 137 -21.65 -1.96 3.10
N ARG A 138 -21.11 -1.80 1.89
CA ARG A 138 -19.69 -1.58 1.73
C ARG A 138 -19.22 -0.39 2.55
N LYS A 139 -18.11 -0.60 3.29
CA LYS A 139 -17.57 0.43 4.17
C LYS A 139 -17.05 1.62 3.38
N ARG A 140 -17.41 2.81 3.82
CA ARG A 140 -16.93 4.08 3.29
C ARG A 140 -15.59 4.40 3.93
N VAL A 141 -14.55 4.49 3.14
CA VAL A 141 -13.17 4.70 3.62
C VAL A 141 -12.68 6.05 3.15
N ALA A 142 -12.42 6.96 4.08
CA ALA A 142 -11.84 8.26 3.80
C ALA A 142 -10.33 8.14 3.61
N PHE A 143 -9.81 8.71 2.52
CA PHE A 143 -8.39 8.82 2.23
C PHE A 143 -7.98 10.28 2.43
N ALA A 144 -7.27 10.58 3.53
CA ALA A 144 -6.84 11.94 3.86
C ALA A 144 -5.87 12.51 2.81
N ASP A 145 -5.01 11.65 2.26
CA ASP A 145 -4.06 12.03 1.22
C ASP A 145 -4.64 11.81 -0.19
N GLY A 146 -5.90 12.21 -0.41
CA GLY A 146 -6.66 11.94 -1.64
C GLY A 146 -6.09 12.58 -2.90
N GLU A 147 -5.16 13.50 -2.78
CA GLU A 147 -4.40 14.04 -3.91
C GLU A 147 -3.13 13.21 -4.22
N ASP A 148 -2.69 12.29 -3.36
CA ASP A 148 -1.48 11.47 -3.60
C ASP A 148 -1.78 10.33 -4.57
N GLU A 149 -0.89 10.10 -5.54
CA GLU A 149 -1.07 9.06 -6.55
C GLU A 149 -1.19 7.65 -5.96
N ARG A 150 -0.49 7.38 -4.86
CA ARG A 150 -0.56 6.08 -4.16
C ARG A 150 -1.95 5.85 -3.56
N ALA A 151 -2.55 6.91 -2.98
CA ALA A 151 -3.92 6.87 -2.48
C ALA A 151 -4.93 6.67 -3.61
N LEU A 152 -4.74 7.35 -4.74
CA LEU A 152 -5.60 7.21 -5.92
C LEU A 152 -5.55 5.79 -6.49
N ARG A 153 -4.35 5.19 -6.61
CA ARG A 153 -4.20 3.79 -7.05
C ARG A 153 -4.85 2.81 -6.07
N ALA A 154 -4.67 3.01 -4.76
CA ALA A 154 -5.31 2.19 -3.74
C ALA A 154 -6.85 2.31 -3.78
N ALA A 155 -7.37 3.52 -3.99
CA ALA A 155 -8.81 3.76 -4.18
C ALA A 155 -9.35 3.04 -5.43
N GLN A 156 -8.62 3.11 -6.56
CA GLN A 156 -8.98 2.36 -7.77
C GLN A 156 -9.06 0.86 -7.52
N MET A 157 -8.05 0.30 -6.83
CA MET A 157 -8.05 -1.14 -6.47
C MET A 157 -9.23 -1.50 -5.55
N ALA A 158 -9.53 -0.65 -4.57
CA ALA A 158 -10.66 -0.87 -3.67
C ALA A 158 -12.00 -0.87 -4.40
N ILE A 159 -12.16 -0.04 -5.45
CA ILE A 159 -13.33 -0.01 -6.32
C ILE A 159 -13.39 -1.27 -7.18
N ASP A 160 -12.31 -1.59 -7.90
CA ASP A 160 -12.22 -2.72 -8.83
C ASP A 160 -12.47 -4.06 -8.13
N ASP A 161 -11.90 -4.22 -6.94
CA ASP A 161 -12.06 -5.42 -6.11
C ASP A 161 -13.31 -5.42 -5.23
N HIS A 162 -14.15 -4.40 -5.31
CA HIS A 162 -15.37 -4.24 -4.50
C HIS A 162 -15.13 -4.34 -2.97
N LEU A 163 -13.99 -3.81 -2.50
CA LEU A 163 -13.60 -3.90 -1.09
C LEU A 163 -14.21 -2.78 -0.23
N ALA A 164 -14.33 -1.58 -0.78
CA ALA A 164 -14.80 -0.39 -0.07
C ALA A 164 -15.39 0.64 -1.03
N VAL A 165 -16.04 1.66 -0.46
CA VAL A 165 -16.42 2.90 -1.15
C VAL A 165 -15.43 3.99 -0.74
N PRO A 166 -14.46 4.36 -1.59
CA PRO A 166 -13.50 5.39 -1.26
C PRO A 166 -14.11 6.79 -1.21
N ILE A 167 -13.63 7.60 -0.27
CA ILE A 167 -13.90 9.03 -0.19
C ILE A 167 -12.56 9.75 -0.23
N LEU A 168 -12.28 10.49 -1.29
CA LEU A 168 -11.02 11.24 -1.43
C LEU A 168 -11.14 12.64 -0.81
N ILE A 169 -10.27 12.95 0.13
CA ILE A 169 -10.20 14.28 0.72
C ILE A 169 -9.14 15.08 -0.03
N GLY A 170 -9.56 16.19 -0.67
CA GLY A 170 -8.67 17.02 -1.46
C GLY A 170 -9.42 17.89 -2.46
N ARG A 171 -8.67 18.66 -3.22
CA ARG A 171 -9.20 19.58 -4.25
C ARG A 171 -9.64 18.82 -5.49
N PRO A 172 -10.90 18.92 -5.93
CA PRO A 172 -11.44 18.11 -7.02
C PRO A 172 -10.65 18.24 -8.31
N ALA A 173 -10.25 19.46 -8.68
CA ALA A 173 -9.48 19.72 -9.90
C ALA A 173 -8.10 19.04 -9.89
N VAL A 174 -7.44 19.03 -8.72
CA VAL A 174 -6.13 18.37 -8.56
C VAL A 174 -6.27 16.85 -8.64
N ILE A 175 -7.29 16.31 -7.96
CA ILE A 175 -7.59 14.87 -7.97
C ILE A 175 -7.91 14.43 -9.41
N ALA A 176 -8.79 15.13 -10.12
CA ALA A 176 -9.17 14.81 -11.49
C ALA A 176 -7.96 14.79 -12.43
N ALA A 177 -7.11 15.83 -12.38
CA ALA A 177 -5.91 15.90 -13.19
C ALA A 177 -4.91 14.77 -12.90
N ARG A 178 -4.82 14.33 -11.63
CA ARG A 178 -3.95 13.21 -11.23
C ARG A 178 -4.52 11.86 -11.62
N ILE A 179 -5.84 11.67 -11.55
CA ILE A 179 -6.53 10.48 -12.06
C ILE A 179 -6.25 10.31 -13.56
N GLU A 180 -6.42 11.37 -14.35
CA GLU A 180 -6.13 11.37 -15.79
C GLU A 180 -4.66 11.07 -16.06
N LYS A 181 -3.75 11.78 -15.40
CA LYS A 181 -2.31 11.57 -15.56
C LYS A 181 -1.84 10.16 -15.20
N ALA A 182 -2.45 9.56 -14.17
CA ALA A 182 -2.13 8.20 -13.72
C ALA A 182 -2.82 7.11 -14.54
N GLY A 183 -3.66 7.47 -15.53
CA GLY A 183 -4.42 6.54 -16.37
C GLY A 183 -5.43 5.72 -15.58
N LEU A 184 -5.97 6.25 -14.47
CA LEU A 184 -6.96 5.56 -13.65
C LEU A 184 -8.35 5.69 -14.25
N ARG A 185 -9.21 4.70 -14.00
CA ARG A 185 -10.55 4.59 -14.61
C ARG A 185 -11.66 5.18 -13.76
N MET A 186 -11.42 5.38 -12.46
CA MET A 186 -12.43 5.91 -11.54
C MET A 186 -12.83 7.34 -11.92
N ARG A 187 -14.11 7.64 -11.76
CA ARG A 187 -14.70 8.96 -12.05
C ARG A 187 -15.06 9.63 -10.74
N LEU A 188 -14.51 10.82 -10.54
CA LEU A 188 -14.81 11.62 -9.36
C LEU A 188 -16.30 12.03 -9.34
N GLY A 189 -16.95 11.84 -8.20
CA GLY A 189 -18.38 12.10 -8.03
C GLY A 189 -19.31 11.00 -8.56
N VAL A 190 -18.77 9.94 -9.18
CA VAL A 190 -19.54 8.78 -9.68
C VAL A 190 -19.08 7.50 -8.99
N ASP A 191 -17.82 7.13 -9.21
CA ASP A 191 -17.22 5.89 -8.69
C ASP A 191 -16.55 6.14 -7.32
N VAL A 192 -16.15 7.39 -7.06
CA VAL A 192 -15.49 7.82 -5.82
C VAL A 192 -16.06 9.17 -5.37
N GLN A 193 -16.36 9.28 -4.07
CA GLN A 193 -16.80 10.55 -3.47
C GLN A 193 -15.60 11.46 -3.20
N ASN A 194 -15.87 12.77 -3.15
CA ASN A 194 -14.88 13.76 -2.80
C ASN A 194 -15.35 14.65 -1.67
N THR A 195 -14.46 14.98 -0.75
CA THR A 195 -14.65 16.02 0.27
C THR A 195 -13.61 17.10 0.01
N ASN A 196 -14.07 18.26 -0.47
CA ASN A 196 -13.20 19.40 -0.68
C ASN A 196 -13.05 20.21 0.62
N PRO A 197 -11.83 20.38 1.17
CA PRO A 197 -11.60 21.16 2.38
C PRO A 197 -12.07 22.63 2.31
N GLU A 198 -12.19 23.17 1.10
CA GLU A 198 -12.52 24.59 0.89
C GLU A 198 -14.02 24.84 0.73
N ASP A 199 -14.73 23.96 0.04
CA ASP A 199 -16.11 24.20 -0.43
C ASP A 199 -17.11 23.11 -0.02
N ASP A 200 -16.75 22.18 0.87
CA ASP A 200 -17.68 21.14 1.31
C ASP A 200 -18.85 21.77 2.10
N PRO A 201 -20.11 21.47 1.75
CA PRO A 201 -21.27 22.00 2.47
C PRO A 201 -21.31 21.57 3.93
N ARG A 202 -20.64 20.48 4.30
CA ARG A 202 -20.52 19.99 5.68
C ARG A 202 -19.41 20.69 6.48
N PHE A 203 -18.64 21.60 5.86
CA PHE A 203 -17.54 22.29 6.52
C PHE A 203 -17.96 22.96 7.84
N ARG A 204 -19.16 23.57 7.86
CA ARG A 204 -19.69 24.15 9.07
C ARG A 204 -19.90 23.12 10.18
N GLN A 205 -20.49 21.99 9.87
CA GLN A 205 -20.71 20.89 10.81
C GLN A 205 -19.37 20.35 11.35
N TYR A 206 -18.36 20.22 10.47
CA TYR A 206 -17.04 19.71 10.86
C TYR A 206 -16.32 20.65 11.83
N TRP A 207 -16.24 21.96 11.54
CA TRP A 207 -15.53 22.86 12.45
C TRP A 207 -16.32 23.12 13.75
N GLU A 208 -17.64 23.14 13.74
CA GLU A 208 -18.47 23.23 14.94
C GLU A 208 -18.27 22.01 15.84
N HIS A 209 -18.24 20.80 15.27
CA HIS A 209 -17.97 19.57 15.99
C HIS A 209 -16.54 19.56 16.55
N TYR A 210 -15.55 19.93 15.76
CA TYR A 210 -14.15 20.07 16.21
C TYR A 210 -14.04 21.10 17.36
N HIS A 211 -14.67 22.25 17.22
CA HIS A 211 -14.69 23.26 18.27
C HIS A 211 -15.29 22.70 19.57
N LYS A 212 -16.41 22.01 19.50
CA LYS A 212 -17.04 21.36 20.66
C LYS A 212 -16.10 20.43 21.40
N LEU A 213 -15.32 19.64 20.66
CA LEU A 213 -14.34 18.70 21.24
C LEU A 213 -13.14 19.43 21.86
N MET A 214 -12.65 20.49 21.21
CA MET A 214 -11.38 21.14 21.53
C MET A 214 -11.50 22.45 22.28
N ALA A 215 -12.73 22.93 22.57
CA ALA A 215 -12.96 24.22 23.25
C ALA A 215 -12.27 24.28 24.63
N ARG A 216 -12.30 23.19 25.39
CA ARG A 216 -11.63 23.12 26.70
C ARG A 216 -10.10 23.09 26.58
N ASN A 217 -9.57 22.76 25.41
CA ASN A 217 -8.14 22.80 25.08
C ASN A 217 -7.73 24.16 24.44
N GLY A 218 -8.61 25.17 24.53
CA GLY A 218 -8.32 26.54 24.08
C GLY A 218 -8.60 26.81 22.60
N ALA A 219 -9.24 25.88 21.86
CA ALA A 219 -9.62 26.14 20.49
C ALA A 219 -10.81 27.14 20.41
N THR A 220 -10.57 28.30 19.83
CA THR A 220 -11.65 29.24 19.46
C THR A 220 -12.33 28.78 18.15
N PRO A 221 -13.53 29.30 17.82
CA PRO A 221 -14.18 29.00 16.53
C PRO A 221 -13.27 29.26 15.32
N GLU A 222 -12.47 30.33 15.37
CA GLU A 222 -11.54 30.64 14.26
C GLU A 222 -10.39 29.65 14.16
N VAL A 223 -9.85 29.22 15.29
CA VAL A 223 -8.84 28.17 15.35
C VAL A 223 -9.41 26.85 14.82
N ALA A 224 -10.66 26.52 15.18
CA ALA A 224 -11.32 25.31 14.70
C ALA A 224 -11.53 25.32 13.17
N LYS A 225 -12.00 26.44 12.62
CA LYS A 225 -12.14 26.63 11.17
C LYS A 225 -10.79 26.46 10.45
N ALA A 226 -9.75 27.09 10.99
CA ALA A 226 -8.41 27.00 10.42
C ALA A 226 -7.83 25.58 10.49
N ALA A 227 -8.03 24.85 11.60
CA ALA A 227 -7.59 23.49 11.78
C ALA A 227 -8.23 22.53 10.76
N VAL A 228 -9.56 22.63 10.59
CA VAL A 228 -10.29 21.80 9.62
C VAL A 228 -9.83 22.08 8.19
N ARG A 229 -9.64 23.35 7.80
CA ARG A 229 -9.18 23.70 6.45
C ARG A 229 -7.76 23.24 6.15
N ARG A 230 -6.89 23.16 7.16
CA ARG A 230 -5.46 22.87 6.98
C ARG A 230 -5.09 21.40 7.11
N SER A 231 -6.02 20.54 7.51
CA SER A 231 -5.69 19.15 7.81
C SER A 231 -6.76 18.18 7.32
N ASN A 232 -6.42 17.47 6.26
CA ASN A 232 -7.27 16.40 5.74
C ASN A 232 -7.43 15.25 6.76
N THR A 233 -6.44 15.01 7.62
CA THR A 233 -6.55 14.04 8.71
C THR A 233 -7.64 14.44 9.71
N ILE A 234 -7.74 15.74 10.05
CA ILE A 234 -8.81 16.26 10.91
C ILE A 234 -10.16 16.06 10.23
N ILE A 235 -10.29 16.40 8.94
CA ILE A 235 -11.53 16.18 8.18
C ILE A 235 -11.92 14.70 8.20
N GLY A 236 -11.01 13.80 7.84
CA GLY A 236 -11.27 12.37 7.82
C GLY A 236 -11.65 11.81 9.19
N SER A 237 -11.00 12.28 10.26
CA SER A 237 -11.37 11.91 11.64
C SER A 237 -12.76 12.40 12.03
N LEU A 238 -13.13 13.62 11.63
CA LEU A 238 -14.47 14.18 11.85
C LEU A 238 -15.53 13.42 11.05
N MET A 239 -15.22 13.02 9.81
CA MET A 239 -16.11 12.17 9.00
C MET A 239 -16.41 10.84 9.71
N VAL A 240 -15.38 10.20 10.29
CA VAL A 240 -15.58 8.97 11.06
C VAL A 240 -16.38 9.26 12.33
N SER A 241 -16.06 10.33 13.07
CA SER A 241 -16.76 10.70 14.30
C SER A 241 -18.24 11.02 14.09
N LEU A 242 -18.59 11.59 12.94
CA LEU A 242 -19.96 11.98 12.57
C LEU A 242 -20.71 10.89 11.77
N GLY A 243 -20.05 9.79 11.41
CA GLY A 243 -20.64 8.71 10.65
C GLY A 243 -20.74 8.97 9.14
N ASP A 244 -20.02 9.96 8.62
CA ASP A 244 -19.91 10.21 7.17
C ASP A 244 -18.95 9.23 6.48
N ALA A 245 -18.03 8.65 7.24
CA ALA A 245 -17.15 7.56 6.83
C ALA A 245 -17.08 6.50 7.94
N ASP A 246 -16.74 5.27 7.56
CA ASP A 246 -16.62 4.12 8.49
C ASP A 246 -15.16 3.90 8.93
N ALA A 247 -14.20 4.39 8.12
CA ALA A 247 -12.77 4.30 8.42
C ALA A 247 -12.00 5.46 7.77
N LEU A 248 -10.78 5.68 8.27
CA LEU A 248 -9.83 6.68 7.78
C LEU A 248 -8.48 6.01 7.46
N ILE A 249 -7.93 6.32 6.28
CA ILE A 249 -6.55 6.03 5.90
C ILE A 249 -5.82 7.36 5.73
N CYS A 250 -4.69 7.51 6.41
CA CYS A 250 -3.83 8.70 6.35
C CYS A 250 -2.37 8.35 6.60
N GLY A 251 -1.46 9.30 6.37
CA GLY A 251 -0.05 9.16 6.74
C GLY A 251 0.90 8.88 5.57
N LEU A 252 0.47 9.07 4.32
CA LEU A 252 1.37 9.08 3.17
C LEU A 252 2.27 10.32 3.15
N VAL A 253 1.79 11.42 3.72
CA VAL A 253 2.50 12.70 3.80
C VAL A 253 2.46 13.20 5.23
N GLY A 254 3.60 13.57 5.79
CA GLY A 254 3.73 14.06 7.17
C GLY A 254 4.31 13.04 8.13
N SER A 255 4.33 13.37 9.42
CA SER A 255 4.84 12.49 10.46
C SER A 255 3.72 11.65 11.10
N TYR A 256 4.05 10.44 11.49
CA TYR A 256 3.15 9.53 12.21
C TYR A 256 2.54 10.19 13.45
N ASN A 257 3.37 10.81 14.28
CA ASN A 257 2.92 11.44 15.53
C ASN A 257 1.90 12.55 15.27
N THR A 258 2.12 13.40 14.27
CA THR A 258 1.20 14.47 13.92
C THR A 258 -0.18 13.94 13.50
N HIS A 259 -0.22 12.85 12.74
CA HIS A 259 -1.49 12.22 12.37
C HIS A 259 -2.17 11.61 13.59
N LEU A 260 -1.41 10.87 14.41
CA LEU A 260 -1.93 10.22 15.60
C LEU A 260 -2.50 11.21 16.62
N GLU A 261 -1.81 12.32 16.89
CA GLU A 261 -2.29 13.40 17.76
C GLU A 261 -3.64 13.98 17.29
N ARG A 262 -3.80 14.16 15.98
CA ARG A 262 -5.05 14.68 15.40
C ARG A 262 -6.19 13.67 15.50
N ILE A 263 -5.90 12.39 15.28
CA ILE A 263 -6.86 11.30 15.43
C ILE A 263 -7.27 11.14 16.89
N ASP A 264 -6.30 11.14 17.80
CA ASP A 264 -6.56 11.03 19.26
C ASP A 264 -7.42 12.18 19.78
N ALA A 265 -7.17 13.40 19.31
CA ALA A 265 -7.94 14.58 19.70
C ALA A 265 -9.43 14.51 19.31
N ILE A 266 -9.79 13.76 18.27
CA ILE A 266 -11.15 13.70 17.72
C ILE A 266 -11.83 12.38 18.05
N LEU A 267 -11.18 11.26 17.83
CA LEU A 267 -11.74 9.91 18.02
C LEU A 267 -11.40 9.35 19.40
N GLY A 268 -10.22 9.71 19.94
CA GLY A 268 -9.74 9.18 21.20
C GLY A 268 -9.39 7.70 21.14
N LYS A 269 -9.19 7.13 22.32
CA LYS A 269 -8.96 5.68 22.51
C LYS A 269 -10.25 5.00 22.94
N GLN A 270 -10.36 3.74 22.65
CA GLN A 270 -11.46 2.93 23.18
C GLN A 270 -11.43 2.89 24.71
N PRO A 271 -12.58 2.80 25.39
CA PRO A 271 -12.64 2.65 26.83
C PRO A 271 -11.79 1.45 27.30
N GLY A 272 -10.94 1.68 28.30
CA GLY A 272 -10.05 0.66 28.85
C GLY A 272 -8.71 0.51 28.11
N VAL A 273 -8.49 1.21 27.00
CA VAL A 273 -7.22 1.22 26.26
C VAL A 273 -6.35 2.39 26.69
N SER A 274 -5.16 2.11 27.24
CA SER A 274 -4.23 3.15 27.70
C SER A 274 -3.27 3.63 26.61
N ASN A 275 -2.88 2.75 25.67
CA ASN A 275 -1.85 3.03 24.68
C ASN A 275 -2.31 2.66 23.27
N TYR A 276 -1.81 3.40 22.27
CA TYR A 276 -1.85 2.96 20.88
C TYR A 276 -0.81 1.88 20.65
N ALA A 277 -1.16 0.86 19.89
CA ALA A 277 -0.25 -0.21 19.52
C ALA A 277 -0.44 -0.55 18.04
N ALA A 278 0.65 -0.91 17.39
CA ALA A 278 0.67 -1.47 16.05
C ALA A 278 1.30 -2.86 16.11
N VAL A 279 0.74 -3.79 15.36
CA VAL A 279 1.25 -5.16 15.25
C VAL A 279 1.53 -5.48 13.81
N ASN A 280 2.74 -5.97 13.53
CA ASN A 280 3.08 -6.54 12.24
C ASN A 280 2.88 -8.06 12.31
N ALA A 281 1.97 -8.59 11.50
CA ALA A 281 1.82 -10.02 11.34
C ALA A 281 2.90 -10.55 10.39
N LEU A 282 3.82 -11.35 10.91
CA LEU A 282 4.86 -12.01 10.14
C LEU A 282 4.40 -13.42 9.79
N MET A 283 4.23 -13.68 8.51
CA MET A 283 3.89 -15.02 8.04
C MET A 283 5.14 -15.91 8.07
N THR A 284 5.09 -16.97 8.86
CA THR A 284 6.15 -17.97 8.99
C THR A 284 5.68 -19.34 8.49
N GLU A 285 6.59 -20.30 8.36
CA GLU A 285 6.23 -21.69 8.01
C GLU A 285 5.29 -22.34 9.03
N ARG A 286 5.25 -21.82 10.26
CA ARG A 286 4.40 -22.33 11.35
C ARG A 286 3.08 -21.56 11.51
N GLY A 287 2.85 -20.57 10.69
CA GLY A 287 1.68 -19.67 10.73
C GLY A 287 2.05 -18.21 11.02
N PRO A 288 1.04 -17.36 11.20
CA PRO A 288 1.20 -15.94 11.56
C PRO A 288 1.76 -15.76 12.97
#